data_d75cfe1bb3125badbe9d27d01fec73c1
#
_entry.id   d75cfe1bb3125badbe9d27d01fec73c1
#
_cell.length_a   1.000
_cell.length_b   1.000
_cell.length_c   1.000
_cell.angle_alpha   90.00
_cell.angle_beta   90.00
_cell.angle_gamma   90.00
#
_symmetry.space_group_name_H-M   'P 1'
#
loop_
_entity.id
_entity.type
_entity.pdbx_description
1 polymer ?
#
loop_
_entity_poly.entity_id
_entity_poly.type
_entity_poly.pdbx_seq_one_letter_code
_entity_poly.pdbx_strand_id
1 'polypeptide(L)'
;MVATPALVVVAAIIAVLARRTPLVRHRRVGWRGTELPVLKFRTMWEPNQKWAPLFAIEDVSNAIPVTKNGEDYRITSRFAAWCRKHSIDELPQLYHVVRGEMSFVGPRPITRGELDEHYGPSAEAVLSLRPGLTGLWQLMGRSRLTYSKRKRLDLRLARCASPRLYFRILFRSVPRVLLGHDAH
;
A
#
# COMPACT_ATOMS: atom_id res chain seq x y z
N MET A 1 20.91 6.97 2.35
CA MET A 1 20.93 8.41 2.04
C MET A 1 20.60 8.78 0.59
N VAL A 2 20.80 7.92 -0.41
CA VAL A 2 20.54 8.26 -1.84
C VAL A 2 19.04 8.37 -2.20
N ALA A 3 18.17 7.66 -1.52
CA ALA A 3 16.73 7.68 -1.83
C ALA A 3 15.99 8.94 -1.38
N THR A 4 16.51 9.66 -0.39
CA THR A 4 15.84 10.85 0.18
C THR A 4 15.62 11.98 -0.84
N PRO A 5 16.60 12.38 -1.67
CA PRO A 5 16.39 13.43 -2.67
C PRO A 5 15.31 13.05 -3.69
N ALA A 6 15.32 11.81 -4.16
CA ALA A 6 14.32 11.34 -5.11
C ALA A 6 12.89 11.37 -4.52
N LEU A 7 12.71 10.99 -3.26
CA LEU A 7 11.42 11.06 -2.58
C LEU A 7 10.94 12.52 -2.41
N VAL A 8 11.85 13.45 -2.13
CA VAL A 8 11.52 14.88 -2.04
C VAL A 8 11.05 15.40 -3.40
N VAL A 9 11.71 15.05 -4.49
CA VAL A 9 11.30 15.44 -5.85
C VAL A 9 9.91 14.88 -6.17
N VAL A 10 9.67 13.60 -5.91
CA VAL A 10 8.35 12.98 -6.10
C VAL A 10 7.28 13.70 -5.26
N ALA A 11 7.56 13.99 -3.99
CA ALA A 11 6.65 14.72 -3.12
C ALA A 11 6.33 16.11 -3.67
N ALA A 12 7.33 16.86 -4.14
CA ALA A 12 7.15 18.19 -4.71
C ALA A 12 6.27 18.16 -5.97
N ILE A 13 6.53 17.21 -6.89
CA ILE A 13 5.71 17.06 -8.11
C ILE A 13 4.26 16.74 -7.73
N ILE A 14 4.03 15.82 -6.79
CA ILE A 14 2.68 15.45 -6.34
C ILE A 14 2.00 16.65 -5.68
N ALA A 15 2.70 17.40 -4.82
CA ALA A 15 2.14 18.58 -4.15
C ALA A 15 1.64 19.63 -5.16
N VAL A 16 2.40 19.87 -6.21
CA VAL A 16 2.02 20.81 -7.29
C VAL A 16 0.82 20.28 -8.07
N LEU A 17 0.86 19.02 -8.49
CA LEU A 17 -0.20 18.42 -9.31
C LEU A 17 -1.53 18.26 -8.53
N ALA A 18 -1.46 17.80 -7.30
CA ALA A 18 -2.63 17.59 -6.44
C ALA A 18 -3.14 18.87 -5.77
N ARG A 19 -2.33 19.94 -5.75
CA ARG A 19 -2.61 21.19 -5.02
C ARG A 19 -2.89 20.97 -3.53
N ARG A 20 -2.31 19.91 -2.94
CA ARG A 20 -2.48 19.49 -1.55
C ARG A 20 -1.20 18.84 -1.02
N THR A 21 -1.23 18.49 0.26
CA THR A 21 -0.16 17.69 0.85
C THR A 21 0.15 16.46 0.00
N PRO A 22 1.44 16.18 -0.29
CA PRO A 22 1.83 15.00 -1.08
C PRO A 22 1.68 13.70 -0.30
N LEU A 23 1.54 13.75 1.03
CA LEU A 23 1.40 12.58 1.88
C LEU A 23 -0.04 12.45 2.39
N VAL A 24 -0.53 11.23 2.37
CA VAL A 24 -1.80 10.83 2.97
C VAL A 24 -1.59 9.63 3.89
N ARG A 25 -2.50 9.43 4.83
CA ARG A 25 -2.52 8.25 5.67
C ARG A 25 -3.82 7.49 5.48
N HIS A 26 -3.72 6.17 5.57
CA HIS A 26 -4.84 5.24 5.57
C HIS A 26 -4.81 4.45 6.86
N ARG A 27 -5.87 4.47 7.65
CA ARG A 27 -5.99 3.63 8.83
C ARG A 27 -6.11 2.17 8.41
N ARG A 28 -5.22 1.35 8.92
CA ARG A 28 -5.16 -0.09 8.65
C ARG A 28 -5.02 -0.83 9.97
N VAL A 29 -5.23 -2.14 9.92
CA VAL A 29 -4.94 -3.03 11.04
C VAL A 29 -3.50 -3.50 10.89
N GLY A 30 -2.71 -3.23 11.91
CA GLY A 30 -1.31 -3.61 12.02
C GLY A 30 -1.11 -4.93 12.80
N TRP A 31 0.13 -5.12 13.22
CA TRP A 31 0.54 -6.29 13.98
C TRP A 31 -0.28 -6.44 15.27
N ARG A 32 -0.75 -7.66 15.55
CA ARG A 32 -1.59 -7.98 16.72
C ARG A 32 -2.85 -7.11 16.85
N GLY A 33 -3.37 -6.63 15.73
CA GLY A 33 -4.61 -5.85 15.72
C GLY A 33 -4.47 -4.38 16.10
N THR A 34 -3.24 -3.87 16.27
CA THR A 34 -3.00 -2.44 16.54
C THR A 34 -3.42 -1.58 15.36
N GLU A 35 -3.81 -0.33 15.62
CA GLU A 35 -4.07 0.63 14.55
C GLU A 35 -2.74 1.06 13.90
N LEU A 36 -2.70 1.03 12.57
CA LEU A 36 -1.54 1.42 11.78
C LEU A 36 -1.96 2.49 10.75
N PRO A 37 -1.57 3.76 10.94
CA PRO A 37 -1.80 4.83 9.97
C PRO A 37 -0.79 4.76 8.83
N VAL A 38 -1.04 3.88 7.86
CA VAL A 38 -0.14 3.62 6.72
C VAL A 38 0.03 4.85 5.86
N LEU A 39 1.27 5.31 5.70
CA LEU A 39 1.63 6.47 4.88
C LEU A 39 1.74 6.08 3.40
N LYS A 40 1.26 6.99 2.53
CA LYS A 40 1.39 6.89 1.08
C LYS A 40 1.58 8.26 0.44
N PHE A 41 2.17 8.30 -0.75
CA PHE A 41 2.03 9.47 -1.59
C PHE A 41 0.60 9.56 -2.15
N ARG A 42 0.10 10.81 -2.25
CA ARG A 42 -1.20 11.11 -2.84
C ARG A 42 -1.12 10.94 -4.35
N THR A 43 -1.70 9.88 -4.88
CA THR A 43 -1.77 9.60 -6.33
C THR A 43 -3.20 9.62 -6.87
N MET A 44 -4.15 10.07 -6.05
CA MET A 44 -5.56 10.18 -6.38
C MET A 44 -6.09 11.50 -5.83
N TRP A 45 -6.75 12.31 -6.67
CA TRP A 45 -7.38 13.58 -6.28
C TRP A 45 -8.49 13.96 -7.24
N GLU A 46 -9.43 14.77 -6.76
CA GLU A 46 -10.52 15.31 -7.57
C GLU A 46 -9.97 16.29 -8.63
N PRO A 47 -10.46 16.22 -9.88
CA PRO A 47 -10.21 17.27 -10.86
C PRO A 47 -10.66 18.64 -10.32
N ASN A 48 -9.91 19.69 -10.61
CA ASN A 48 -10.21 21.07 -10.17
C ASN A 48 -10.21 21.30 -8.64
N GLN A 49 -9.51 20.48 -7.89
CA GLN A 49 -9.38 20.64 -6.44
C GLN A 49 -8.72 21.98 -6.09
N LYS A 50 -9.30 22.70 -5.12
CA LYS A 50 -8.73 23.96 -4.60
C LYS A 50 -7.45 23.67 -3.81
N TRP A 51 -6.53 24.63 -3.76
CA TRP A 51 -5.35 24.56 -2.92
C TRP A 51 -5.73 24.35 -1.45
N ALA A 52 -5.00 23.50 -0.78
CA ALA A 52 -5.11 23.22 0.65
C ALA A 52 -3.72 23.17 1.30
N PRO A 53 -3.62 23.21 2.65
CA PRO A 53 -2.34 23.18 3.34
C PRO A 53 -1.45 22.02 2.88
N LEU A 54 -0.20 22.30 2.52
CA LEU A 54 0.73 21.32 1.97
C LEU A 54 1.40 20.46 3.04
N PHE A 55 1.35 20.87 4.30
CA PHE A 55 2.06 20.20 5.40
C PHE A 55 1.17 19.34 6.30
N ALA A 56 -0.14 19.39 6.11
CA ALA A 56 -1.08 18.55 6.88
C ALA A 56 -1.22 17.19 6.20
N ILE A 57 -0.89 16.10 6.90
CA ILE A 57 -1.15 14.74 6.42
C ILE A 57 -2.64 14.45 6.58
N GLU A 58 -3.35 14.33 5.45
CA GLU A 58 -4.78 14.04 5.46
C GLU A 58 -5.06 12.55 5.68
N ASP A 59 -6.07 12.27 6.52
CA ASP A 59 -6.60 10.91 6.70
C ASP A 59 -7.66 10.65 5.62
N VAL A 60 -7.36 9.73 4.71
CA VAL A 60 -8.24 9.36 3.60
C VAL A 60 -8.84 7.97 3.78
N SER A 61 -8.85 7.45 5.01
CA SER A 61 -9.33 6.09 5.33
C SER A 61 -10.79 5.85 4.95
N ASN A 62 -11.61 6.88 5.03
CA ASN A 62 -13.04 6.82 4.74
C ASN A 62 -13.39 7.22 3.29
N ALA A 63 -12.39 7.45 2.45
CA ALA A 63 -12.64 7.77 1.05
C ALA A 63 -13.26 6.56 0.34
N ILE A 64 -14.48 6.73 -0.19
CA ILE A 64 -15.18 5.69 -0.92
C ILE A 64 -14.46 5.46 -2.25
N PRO A 65 -14.13 4.20 -2.60
CA PRO A 65 -13.61 3.89 -3.92
C PRO A 65 -14.65 4.26 -4.99
N VAL A 66 -14.27 5.12 -5.92
CA VAL A 66 -15.13 5.48 -7.04
C VAL A 66 -14.49 4.95 -8.32
N THR A 67 -15.16 3.99 -8.95
CA THR A 67 -14.74 3.45 -10.23
C THR A 67 -15.80 3.72 -11.26
N LYS A 68 -15.40 4.23 -12.42
CA LYS A 68 -16.25 4.34 -13.60
C LYS A 68 -15.59 3.53 -14.71
N ASN A 69 -16.28 2.54 -15.24
CA ASN A 69 -15.76 1.63 -16.28
C ASN A 69 -14.45 0.88 -15.87
N GLY A 70 -14.27 0.57 -14.58
CA GLY A 70 -13.06 -0.12 -14.10
C GLY A 70 -11.85 0.80 -13.85
N GLU A 71 -11.91 2.07 -14.22
CA GLU A 71 -10.85 3.05 -13.96
C GLU A 71 -11.30 4.05 -12.88
N ASP A 72 -10.38 4.39 -11.96
CA ASP A 72 -10.63 5.40 -10.95
C ASP A 72 -10.35 6.79 -11.53
N TYR A 73 -11.41 7.58 -11.75
CA TYR A 73 -11.31 8.92 -12.36
C TYR A 73 -10.45 9.91 -11.54
N ARG A 74 -10.15 9.59 -10.29
CA ARG A 74 -9.28 10.42 -9.43
C ARG A 74 -7.81 10.28 -9.80
N ILE A 75 -7.46 9.33 -10.68
CA ILE A 75 -6.10 9.22 -11.24
C ILE A 75 -6.03 10.14 -12.46
N THR A 76 -5.92 11.42 -12.21
CA THR A 76 -5.99 12.47 -13.25
C THR A 76 -4.67 12.77 -13.93
N SER A 77 -3.55 12.29 -13.38
CA SER A 77 -2.20 12.59 -13.84
C SER A 77 -1.47 11.33 -14.32
N ARG A 78 -0.82 11.43 -15.50
CA ARG A 78 0.07 10.37 -16.02
C ARG A 78 1.23 10.07 -15.04
N PHE A 79 1.72 11.09 -14.33
CA PHE A 79 2.74 10.89 -13.30
C PHE A 79 2.21 10.11 -12.11
N ALA A 80 0.99 10.41 -11.63
CA ALA A 80 0.35 9.66 -10.55
C ALA A 80 0.11 8.19 -10.96
N ALA A 81 -0.37 7.95 -12.18
CA ALA A 81 -0.54 6.60 -12.73
C ALA A 81 0.81 5.84 -12.79
N TRP A 82 1.88 6.51 -13.23
CA TRP A 82 3.23 5.95 -13.24
C TRP A 82 3.74 5.60 -11.83
N CYS A 83 3.55 6.50 -10.85
CA CYS A 83 3.89 6.23 -9.45
C CYS A 83 3.18 4.99 -8.91
N ARG A 84 1.89 4.82 -9.20
CA ARG A 84 1.12 3.64 -8.81
C ARG A 84 1.62 2.37 -9.50
N LYS A 85 1.86 2.46 -10.81
CA LYS A 85 2.39 1.35 -11.60
C LYS A 85 3.68 0.78 -11.02
N HIS A 86 4.57 1.63 -10.54
CA HIS A 86 5.86 1.24 -9.98
C HIS A 86 5.88 1.18 -8.44
N SER A 87 4.69 1.27 -7.80
CA SER A 87 4.54 1.27 -6.33
C SER A 87 5.36 2.35 -5.61
N ILE A 88 5.69 3.45 -6.30
CA ILE A 88 6.41 4.60 -5.73
C ILE A 88 5.55 5.27 -4.66
N ASP A 89 4.21 5.24 -4.85
CA ASP A 89 3.25 5.76 -3.88
C ASP A 89 3.31 5.03 -2.51
N GLU A 90 3.87 3.85 -2.46
CA GLU A 90 4.03 3.07 -1.22
C GLU A 90 5.40 3.27 -0.54
N LEU A 91 6.35 4.00 -1.15
CA LEU A 91 7.68 4.22 -0.56
C LEU A 91 7.66 4.92 0.82
N PRO A 92 6.73 5.85 1.14
CA PRO A 92 6.64 6.40 2.50
C PRO A 92 6.41 5.35 3.59
N GLN A 93 5.92 4.15 3.25
CA GLN A 93 5.75 3.06 4.20
C GLN A 93 7.08 2.49 4.72
N LEU A 94 8.21 2.78 4.07
CA LEU A 94 9.54 2.46 4.59
C LEU A 94 9.78 3.06 5.98
N TYR A 95 9.14 4.19 6.30
CA TYR A 95 9.13 4.76 7.64
C TYR A 95 8.60 3.76 8.68
N HIS A 96 7.50 3.08 8.37
CA HIS A 96 6.91 2.06 9.25
C HIS A 96 7.79 0.81 9.38
N VAL A 97 8.56 0.48 8.32
CA VAL A 97 9.52 -0.63 8.39
C VAL A 97 10.67 -0.28 9.33
N VAL A 98 11.22 0.93 9.22
CA VAL A 98 12.30 1.40 10.12
C VAL A 98 11.82 1.44 11.58
N ARG A 99 10.57 1.82 11.82
CA ARG A 99 9.96 1.81 13.16
C ARG A 99 9.61 0.41 13.67
N GLY A 100 9.72 -0.63 12.84
CA GLY A 100 9.33 -1.98 13.22
C GLY A 100 7.81 -2.22 13.29
N GLU A 101 7.01 -1.28 12.80
CA GLU A 101 5.55 -1.40 12.70
C GLU A 101 5.14 -2.27 11.50
N MET A 102 5.95 -2.28 10.44
CA MET A 102 5.81 -3.11 9.25
C MET A 102 7.08 -3.92 8.98
N SER A 103 6.98 -4.84 8.04
CA SER A 103 8.10 -5.60 7.48
C SER A 103 8.16 -5.40 5.96
N PHE A 104 9.29 -5.71 5.32
CA PHE A 104 9.33 -5.77 3.86
C PHE A 104 8.38 -6.85 3.32
N VAL A 105 8.34 -8.02 3.98
CA VAL A 105 7.50 -9.15 3.58
C VAL A 105 6.52 -9.49 4.70
N GLY A 106 5.23 -9.52 4.36
CA GLY A 106 4.15 -9.82 5.30
C GLY A 106 2.79 -9.81 4.60
N PRO A 107 1.71 -10.09 5.35
CA PRO A 107 0.35 -9.86 4.86
C PRO A 107 0.16 -8.37 4.56
N ARG A 108 -0.69 -8.05 3.58
CA ARG A 108 -0.98 -6.64 3.30
C ARG A 108 -1.75 -6.00 4.46
N PRO A 109 -1.43 -4.75 4.84
CA PRO A 109 -2.24 -4.03 5.83
C PRO A 109 -3.66 -3.81 5.26
N ILE A 110 -4.66 -4.33 5.96
CA ILE A 110 -6.08 -4.29 5.59
C ILE A 110 -6.86 -3.35 6.50
N THR A 111 -8.05 -2.92 6.06
CA THR A 111 -8.95 -2.14 6.90
C THR A 111 -9.62 -3.02 7.97
N ARG A 112 -10.18 -2.41 9.01
CA ARG A 112 -10.96 -3.14 10.01
C ARG A 112 -12.15 -3.84 9.35
N GLY A 113 -12.89 -3.15 8.47
CA GLY A 113 -14.02 -3.75 7.75
C GLY A 113 -13.62 -4.96 6.90
N GLU A 114 -12.51 -4.86 6.13
CA GLU A 114 -11.98 -6.02 5.37
C GLU A 114 -11.59 -7.19 6.26
N LEU A 115 -11.03 -6.90 7.46
CA LEU A 115 -10.68 -7.95 8.43
C LEU A 115 -11.91 -8.67 8.92
N ASP A 116 -12.93 -7.92 9.35
CA ASP A 116 -14.14 -8.46 9.94
C ASP A 116 -14.97 -9.24 8.89
N GLU A 117 -15.09 -8.69 7.67
CA GLU A 117 -15.87 -9.31 6.58
C GLU A 117 -15.22 -10.58 6.02
N HIS A 118 -13.90 -10.55 5.81
CA HIS A 118 -13.26 -11.58 5.01
C HIS A 118 -12.40 -12.56 5.80
N TYR A 119 -11.83 -12.17 6.96
CA TYR A 119 -10.91 -13.02 7.70
C TYR A 119 -11.56 -13.78 8.85
N GLY A 120 -12.52 -13.16 9.58
CA GLY A 120 -13.23 -13.79 10.67
C GLY A 120 -12.30 -14.50 11.66
N PRO A 121 -12.56 -15.79 12.03
CA PRO A 121 -11.72 -16.54 12.97
C PRO A 121 -10.25 -16.69 12.54
N SER A 122 -9.94 -16.48 11.26
CA SER A 122 -8.58 -16.57 10.73
C SER A 122 -7.77 -15.29 10.90
N ALA A 123 -8.38 -14.22 11.42
CA ALA A 123 -7.74 -12.92 11.57
C ALA A 123 -6.49 -12.98 12.46
N GLU A 124 -6.58 -13.68 13.60
CA GLU A 124 -5.47 -13.80 14.55
C GLU A 124 -4.21 -14.39 13.90
N ALA A 125 -4.36 -15.42 13.08
CA ALA A 125 -3.24 -16.06 12.40
C ALA A 125 -2.54 -15.11 11.43
N VAL A 126 -3.28 -14.25 10.74
CA VAL A 126 -2.70 -13.26 9.81
C VAL A 126 -2.08 -12.10 10.59
N LEU A 127 -2.72 -11.64 11.66
CA LEU A 127 -2.24 -10.55 12.50
C LEU A 127 -1.06 -10.94 13.40
N SER A 128 -0.72 -12.23 13.49
CA SER A 128 0.50 -12.69 14.18
C SER A 128 1.78 -12.23 13.48
N LEU A 129 1.70 -11.90 12.18
CA LEU A 129 2.80 -11.32 11.41
C LEU A 129 2.66 -9.80 11.33
N ARG A 130 3.82 -9.11 11.26
CA ARG A 130 3.83 -7.69 10.89
C ARG A 130 3.34 -7.54 9.45
N PRO A 131 2.48 -6.55 9.14
CA PRO A 131 2.09 -6.28 7.77
C PRO A 131 3.30 -5.95 6.91
N GLY A 132 3.25 -6.34 5.63
CA GLY A 132 4.36 -6.19 4.69
C GLY A 132 4.11 -5.17 3.61
N LEU A 133 5.21 -4.61 3.06
CA LEU A 133 5.21 -3.87 1.80
C LEU A 133 4.87 -4.80 0.65
N THR A 134 5.37 -6.04 0.70
CA THR A 134 5.05 -7.10 -0.25
C THR A 134 4.69 -8.39 0.46
N GLY A 135 4.07 -9.32 -0.26
CA GLY A 135 3.66 -10.62 0.27
C GLY A 135 3.33 -11.61 -0.83
N LEU A 136 2.90 -12.80 -0.45
CA LEU A 136 2.61 -13.88 -1.40
C LEU A 136 1.58 -13.50 -2.45
N TRP A 137 0.46 -12.88 -2.05
CA TRP A 137 -0.60 -12.57 -2.98
C TRP A 137 -0.24 -11.41 -3.93
N GLN A 138 0.61 -10.46 -3.49
CA GLN A 138 1.14 -9.43 -4.39
C GLN A 138 2.02 -10.05 -5.49
N LEU A 139 2.74 -11.14 -5.17
CA LEU A 139 3.49 -11.89 -6.19
C LEU A 139 2.62 -12.74 -7.10
N MET A 140 1.44 -13.19 -6.64
CA MET A 140 0.64 -14.17 -7.37
C MET A 140 -0.51 -13.58 -8.19
N GLY A 141 -0.63 -12.27 -8.31
CA GLY A 141 -1.63 -11.65 -9.18
C GLY A 141 -2.30 -10.39 -8.66
N ARG A 142 -1.85 -9.83 -7.50
CA ARG A 142 -2.32 -8.53 -6.97
C ARG A 142 -3.85 -8.36 -7.05
N SER A 143 -4.32 -7.30 -7.76
CA SER A 143 -5.74 -6.94 -7.91
C SER A 143 -6.58 -7.99 -8.62
N ARG A 144 -5.98 -8.88 -9.43
CA ARG A 144 -6.71 -9.94 -10.16
C ARG A 144 -7.18 -11.09 -9.27
N LEU A 145 -6.71 -11.15 -8.01
CA LEU A 145 -7.09 -12.20 -7.08
C LEU A 145 -8.37 -11.84 -6.32
N THR A 146 -9.26 -12.81 -6.20
CA THR A 146 -10.42 -12.71 -5.30
C THR A 146 -9.97 -12.63 -3.84
N TYR A 147 -10.80 -12.05 -2.97
CA TYR A 147 -10.50 -11.95 -1.53
C TYR A 147 -10.23 -13.32 -0.90
N SER A 148 -11.00 -14.35 -1.26
CA SER A 148 -10.77 -15.71 -0.77
C SER A 148 -9.39 -16.26 -1.14
N LYS A 149 -8.88 -15.93 -2.33
CA LYS A 149 -7.52 -16.31 -2.73
C LYS A 149 -6.46 -15.50 -1.97
N ARG A 150 -6.67 -14.19 -1.79
CA ARG A 150 -5.76 -13.33 -0.98
C ARG A 150 -5.65 -13.86 0.44
N LYS A 151 -6.79 -14.07 1.12
CA LYS A 151 -6.86 -14.65 2.46
C LYS A 151 -6.07 -15.97 2.56
N ARG A 152 -6.27 -16.91 1.62
CA ARG A 152 -5.54 -18.18 1.62
C ARG A 152 -4.03 -18.00 1.52
N LEU A 153 -3.57 -17.05 0.71
CA LEU A 153 -2.15 -16.76 0.55
C LEU A 153 -1.55 -16.07 1.78
N ASP A 154 -2.28 -15.17 2.44
CA ASP A 154 -1.86 -14.55 3.70
C ASP A 154 -1.79 -15.59 4.83
N LEU A 155 -2.78 -16.48 4.94
CA LEU A 155 -2.75 -17.60 5.89
C LEU A 155 -1.59 -18.57 5.61
N ARG A 156 -1.32 -18.86 4.33
CA ARG A 156 -0.17 -19.67 3.94
C ARG A 156 1.15 -18.99 4.35
N LEU A 157 1.25 -17.68 4.13
CA LEU A 157 2.42 -16.92 4.56
C LEU A 157 2.60 -16.99 6.08
N ALA A 158 1.52 -16.84 6.86
CA ALA A 158 1.56 -16.93 8.31
C ALA A 158 1.99 -18.31 8.83
N ARG A 159 1.47 -19.38 8.22
CA ARG A 159 1.79 -20.76 8.62
C ARG A 159 3.18 -21.24 8.20
N CYS A 160 3.67 -20.76 7.05
CA CYS A 160 4.93 -21.21 6.46
C CYS A 160 6.05 -20.16 6.57
N ALA A 161 5.90 -19.18 7.47
CA ALA A 161 6.89 -18.11 7.66
C ALA A 161 8.27 -18.72 7.96
N SER A 162 9.23 -18.37 7.11
CA SER A 162 10.62 -18.79 7.26
C SER A 162 11.55 -17.79 6.59
N PRO A 163 12.81 -17.66 7.03
CA PRO A 163 13.78 -16.77 6.37
C PRO A 163 13.92 -17.06 4.88
N ARG A 164 13.92 -18.34 4.49
CA ARG A 164 14.01 -18.74 3.08
C ARG A 164 12.83 -18.24 2.25
N LEU A 165 11.60 -18.35 2.78
CA LEU A 165 10.40 -17.85 2.12
C LEU A 165 10.41 -16.33 2.06
N TYR A 166 10.82 -15.67 3.15
CA TYR A 166 10.95 -14.22 3.24
C TYR A 166 11.83 -13.66 2.12
N PHE A 167 13.09 -14.13 2.03
CA PHE A 167 14.01 -13.67 1.00
C PHE A 167 13.56 -14.03 -0.42
N ARG A 168 12.94 -15.19 -0.61
CA ARG A 168 12.37 -15.57 -1.91
C ARG A 168 11.29 -14.59 -2.37
N ILE A 169 10.38 -14.18 -1.46
CA ILE A 169 9.35 -13.20 -1.77
C ILE A 169 9.99 -11.85 -2.06
N LEU A 170 10.89 -11.39 -1.19
CA LEU A 170 11.57 -10.11 -1.34
C LEU A 170 12.27 -9.98 -2.69
N PHE A 171 13.14 -10.92 -3.04
CA PHE A 171 13.87 -10.87 -4.31
C PHE A 171 12.98 -10.98 -5.54
N ARG A 172 11.89 -11.72 -5.48
CA ARG A 172 10.92 -11.80 -6.58
C ARG A 172 10.04 -10.56 -6.71
N SER A 173 9.90 -9.77 -5.68
CA SER A 173 9.13 -8.51 -5.70
C SER A 173 9.89 -7.39 -6.41
N VAL A 174 11.21 -7.34 -6.29
CA VAL A 174 12.04 -6.26 -6.86
C VAL A 174 11.85 -6.09 -8.37
N PRO A 175 11.99 -7.13 -9.22
CA PRO A 175 11.78 -6.97 -10.65
C PRO A 175 10.36 -6.51 -11.02
N ARG A 176 9.35 -6.95 -10.27
CA ARG A 176 7.95 -6.58 -10.51
C ARG A 176 7.67 -5.11 -10.25
N VAL A 177 8.27 -4.56 -9.19
CA VAL A 177 8.18 -3.13 -8.88
C VAL A 177 8.91 -2.33 -9.96
N LEU A 178 10.12 -2.74 -10.34
CA LEU A 178 10.92 -2.04 -11.35
C LEU A 178 10.28 -2.06 -12.74
N LEU A 179 9.68 -3.17 -13.14
CA LEU A 179 9.04 -3.35 -14.45
C LEU A 179 7.59 -2.85 -14.47
N GLY A 180 7.01 -2.52 -13.32
CA GLY A 180 5.62 -2.07 -13.23
C GLY A 180 4.61 -3.12 -13.68
N HIS A 181 4.91 -4.41 -13.52
CA HIS A 181 4.00 -5.49 -13.88
C HIS A 181 2.83 -5.59 -12.90
N ASP A 182 1.61 -5.75 -13.44
CA ASP A 182 0.37 -6.03 -12.69
C ASP A 182 -0.14 -4.91 -11.76
N ALA A 183 0.17 -3.64 -12.04
CA ALA A 183 -0.45 -2.50 -11.37
C ALA A 183 -1.62 -1.96 -12.23
N HIS A 184 -2.82 -2.40 -11.94
CA HIS A 184 -4.09 -1.82 -12.40
C HIS A 184 -4.99 -1.62 -11.19
#